data_c291ed6808f5a13940af0ce5fba768f1
#
_entry.id   c291ed6808f5a13940af0ce5fba768f1
#
_cell.length_a   1.000
_cell.length_b   1.000
_cell.length_c   1.000
_cell.angle_alpha   90.00
_cell.angle_beta   90.00
_cell.angle_gamma   90.00
#
_symmetry.space_group_name_H-M   'P 1'
#
loop_
_entity.id
_entity.type
_entity.pdbx_description
1 polymer ?
#
loop_
_entity_poly.entity_id
_entity_poly.type
_entity_poly.pdbx_seq_one_letter_code
_entity_poly.pdbx_strand_id
1 'polypeptide(L)'
;MRLLLDAHSFLWWLAGDDALSVAARTAIADEGNDIFVSAASTWKIATKHRIGKLPGAAAIVADLDAVIGGQGFIVLPISVRHGQVAGALPGPHRDPFDRMPIAQSMLEDLVLVSNEHAFDAYGAARLW
;
A
#
# COMPACT_ATOMS: atom_id res chain seq x y z
N MET A 1 -15.27 -4.48 -3.95
CA MET A 1 -13.96 -5.10 -3.65
C MET A 1 -13.30 -4.41 -2.46
N ARG A 2 -12.42 -5.12 -1.80
CA ARG A 2 -11.58 -4.58 -0.72
C ARG A 2 -10.14 -4.55 -1.22
N LEU A 3 -9.57 -3.37 -1.35
CA LEU A 3 -8.27 -3.14 -1.99
C LEU A 3 -7.26 -2.60 -0.98
N LEU A 4 -6.02 -3.08 -1.04
CA LEU A 4 -4.90 -2.57 -0.26
C LEU A 4 -3.90 -1.93 -1.22
N LEU A 5 -3.69 -0.62 -1.11
CA LEU A 5 -2.72 0.08 -1.93
C LEU A 5 -1.31 -0.12 -1.37
N ASP A 6 -0.34 -0.44 -2.24
CA ASP A 6 1.05 -0.31 -1.84
C ASP A 6 1.46 1.18 -1.79
N ALA A 7 2.65 1.45 -1.28
CA ALA A 7 3.10 2.84 -1.09
C ALA A 7 3.15 3.63 -2.40
N HIS A 8 3.64 3.02 -3.49
CA HIS A 8 3.73 3.68 -4.78
C HIS A 8 2.35 3.97 -5.38
N SER A 9 1.44 3.00 -5.32
CA SER A 9 0.07 3.17 -5.83
C SER A 9 -0.66 4.29 -5.11
N PHE A 10 -0.50 4.39 -3.80
CA PHE A 10 -1.07 5.47 -3.00
C PHE A 10 -0.51 6.84 -3.41
N LEU A 11 0.81 6.95 -3.52
CA LEU A 11 1.46 8.21 -3.94
C LEU A 11 1.05 8.62 -5.35
N TRP A 12 1.01 7.68 -6.30
CA TRP A 12 0.59 7.96 -7.66
C TRP A 12 -0.87 8.39 -7.74
N TRP A 13 -1.73 7.78 -6.93
CA TRP A 13 -3.12 8.21 -6.81
C TRP A 13 -3.23 9.66 -6.36
N LEU A 14 -2.52 10.02 -5.29
CA LEU A 14 -2.54 11.40 -4.75
C LEU A 14 -2.00 12.43 -5.76
N ALA A 15 -0.99 12.06 -6.53
CA ALA A 15 -0.37 12.94 -7.51
C ALA A 15 -1.11 12.99 -8.85
N GLY A 16 -2.08 12.12 -9.09
CA GLY A 16 -2.69 11.97 -10.41
C GLY A 16 -1.70 11.47 -11.46
N ASP A 17 -0.71 10.67 -11.05
CA ASP A 17 0.38 10.21 -11.89
C ASP A 17 -0.08 9.08 -12.83
N ASP A 18 0.29 9.18 -14.11
CA ASP A 18 -0.03 8.19 -15.15
C ASP A 18 0.71 6.84 -14.94
N ALA A 19 1.67 6.78 -14.03
CA ALA A 19 2.29 5.52 -13.62
C ALA A 19 1.27 4.55 -13.01
N LEU A 20 0.20 5.08 -12.41
CA LEU A 20 -0.93 4.28 -11.94
C LEU A 20 -1.72 3.78 -13.16
N SER A 21 -1.90 2.46 -13.30
CA SER A 21 -2.62 1.89 -14.44
C SER A 21 -4.08 2.37 -14.49
N VAL A 22 -4.69 2.31 -15.68
CA VAL A 22 -6.11 2.66 -15.85
C VAL A 22 -6.99 1.74 -15.00
N ALA A 23 -6.68 0.44 -14.96
CA ALA A 23 -7.41 -0.53 -14.17
C ALA A 23 -7.33 -0.22 -12.66
N ALA A 24 -6.14 0.11 -12.16
CA ALA A 24 -5.95 0.49 -10.76
C ALA A 24 -6.68 1.78 -10.43
N ARG A 25 -6.56 2.81 -11.27
CA ARG A 25 -7.24 4.10 -11.08
C ARG A 25 -8.76 3.91 -11.03
N THR A 26 -9.31 3.15 -11.96
CA THR A 26 -10.76 2.88 -12.02
C THR A 26 -11.24 2.18 -10.76
N ALA A 27 -10.49 1.17 -10.28
CA ALA A 27 -10.85 0.43 -9.08
C ALA A 27 -10.78 1.30 -7.81
N ILE A 28 -9.78 2.17 -7.71
CA ILE A 28 -9.63 3.08 -6.56
C ILE A 28 -10.74 4.15 -6.57
N ALA A 29 -11.10 4.65 -7.74
CA ALA A 29 -12.13 5.67 -7.90
C ALA A 29 -13.55 5.13 -7.67
N ASP A 30 -13.75 3.82 -7.74
CA ASP A 30 -15.07 3.21 -7.54
C ASP A 30 -15.47 3.29 -6.06
N GLU A 31 -16.52 4.08 -5.80
CA GLU A 31 -17.02 4.29 -4.42
C GLU A 31 -17.61 3.03 -3.80
N GLY A 32 -17.92 2.01 -4.60
CA GLY A 32 -18.37 0.71 -4.11
C GLY A 32 -17.24 -0.15 -3.52
N ASN A 33 -15.98 0.26 -3.71
CA ASN A 33 -14.82 -0.44 -3.19
C ASN A 33 -14.32 0.19 -1.88
N ASP A 34 -13.89 -0.64 -0.95
CA ASP A 34 -13.19 -0.20 0.26
C ASP A 34 -11.68 -0.16 -0.03
N ILE A 35 -11.08 0.99 0.19
CA ILE A 35 -9.65 1.23 -0.11
C ILE A 35 -8.88 1.37 1.19
N PHE A 36 -7.87 0.52 1.36
CA PHE A 36 -7.03 0.47 2.56
C PHE A 36 -5.61 0.93 2.25
N VAL A 37 -5.00 1.60 3.22
CA VAL A 37 -3.57 1.94 3.22
C VAL A 37 -2.97 1.41 4.51
N SER A 38 -1.90 0.61 4.39
CA SER A 38 -1.24 0.01 5.55
C SER A 38 -0.40 1.03 6.31
N ALA A 39 -0.33 0.86 7.63
CA ALA A 39 0.64 1.57 8.48
C ALA A 39 2.08 1.31 8.02
N ALA A 40 2.39 0.16 7.44
CA ALA A 40 3.71 -0.12 6.85
C ALA A 40 4.01 0.81 5.68
N SER A 41 3.02 1.10 4.84
CA SER A 41 3.20 2.03 3.71
C SER A 41 3.42 3.46 4.17
N THR A 42 2.73 3.91 5.22
CA THR A 42 2.97 5.23 5.80
C THR A 42 4.38 5.35 6.38
N TRP A 43 4.86 4.30 7.04
CA TRP A 43 6.23 4.25 7.54
C TRP A 43 7.25 4.32 6.40
N LYS A 44 7.05 3.56 5.32
CA LYS A 44 7.90 3.60 4.13
C LYS A 44 7.95 5.00 3.52
N ILE A 45 6.80 5.65 3.35
CA ILE A 45 6.69 6.99 2.78
C ILE A 45 7.42 8.02 3.65
N ALA A 46 7.17 8.00 4.95
CA ALA A 46 7.83 8.91 5.89
C ALA A 46 9.36 8.71 5.91
N THR A 47 9.81 7.46 5.85
CA THR A 47 11.24 7.11 5.79
C THR A 47 11.88 7.63 4.52
N LYS A 48 11.26 7.39 3.37
CA LYS A 48 11.77 7.86 2.07
C LYS A 48 11.86 9.39 2.02
N HIS A 49 10.87 10.08 2.58
CA HIS A 49 10.89 11.54 2.65
C HIS A 49 12.07 12.02 3.52
N ARG A 50 12.26 11.42 4.69
CA ARG A 50 13.36 11.79 5.59
C ARG A 50 14.74 11.66 4.95
N ILE A 51 14.94 10.63 4.14
CA ILE A 51 16.23 10.40 3.47
C ILE A 51 16.34 11.07 2.09
N GLY A 52 15.41 11.97 1.76
CA GLY A 52 15.48 12.80 0.56
C GLY A 52 15.05 12.13 -0.74
N LYS A 53 14.36 10.98 -0.68
CA LYS A 53 13.91 10.24 -1.87
C LYS A 53 12.51 10.59 -2.36
N LEU A 54 11.80 11.47 -1.66
CA LEU A 54 10.47 11.96 -2.04
C LEU A 54 10.40 13.48 -1.97
N PRO A 55 11.10 14.19 -2.88
CA PRO A 55 11.02 15.65 -2.91
C PRO A 55 9.58 16.08 -3.24
N GLY A 56 9.12 17.16 -2.60
CA GLY A 56 7.78 17.70 -2.80
C GLY A 56 6.67 17.00 -2.02
N ALA A 57 6.98 15.98 -1.21
CA ALA A 57 6.00 15.24 -0.43
C ALA A 57 5.78 15.79 1.00
N ALA A 58 6.39 16.91 1.36
CA ALA A 58 6.36 17.44 2.72
C ALA A 58 4.94 17.64 3.27
N ALA A 59 4.03 18.19 2.46
CA ALA A 59 2.65 18.42 2.87
C ALA A 59 1.88 17.13 3.14
N ILE A 60 2.17 16.07 2.37
CA ILE A 60 1.56 14.74 2.53
C ILE A 60 2.08 14.09 3.81
N VAL A 61 3.40 14.12 4.01
CA VAL A 61 4.07 13.45 5.12
C VAL A 61 3.80 14.13 6.45
N ALA A 62 3.44 15.42 6.45
CA ALA A 62 3.12 16.16 7.66
C ALA A 62 1.98 15.54 8.47
N ASP A 63 0.98 14.96 7.79
CA ASP A 63 -0.13 14.25 8.44
C ASP A 63 -0.73 13.21 7.50
N LEU A 64 -0.09 12.04 7.42
CA LEU A 64 -0.54 10.95 6.56
C LEU A 64 -1.91 10.39 6.98
N ASP A 65 -2.21 10.37 8.27
CA ASP A 65 -3.50 9.93 8.76
C ASP A 65 -4.64 10.80 8.22
N ALA A 66 -4.46 12.12 8.28
CA ALA A 66 -5.42 13.07 7.72
C ALA A 66 -5.54 12.94 6.20
N VAL A 67 -4.44 12.73 5.49
CA VAL A 67 -4.44 12.55 4.02
C VAL A 67 -5.23 11.30 3.64
N ILE A 68 -5.00 10.18 4.31
CA ILE A 68 -5.71 8.93 4.05
C ILE A 68 -7.21 9.10 4.31
N GLY A 69 -7.57 9.67 5.46
CA GLY A 69 -8.96 9.94 5.81
C GLY A 69 -9.64 10.90 4.84
N GLY A 70 -8.93 11.92 4.38
CA GLY A 70 -9.43 12.89 3.41
C GLY A 70 -9.76 12.29 2.05
N GLN A 71 -9.13 11.17 1.68
CA GLN A 71 -9.47 10.42 0.47
C GLN A 71 -10.66 9.47 0.67
N GLY A 72 -11.17 9.33 1.89
CA GLY A 72 -12.16 8.32 2.21
C GLY A 72 -11.56 6.92 2.33
N PHE A 73 -10.25 6.80 2.45
CA PHE A 73 -9.56 5.52 2.60
C PHE A 73 -9.48 5.11 4.07
N ILE A 74 -9.22 3.83 4.30
CA ILE A 74 -9.19 3.22 5.63
C ILE A 74 -7.75 2.88 5.97
N VAL A 75 -7.28 3.31 7.14
CA VAL A 75 -5.97 2.91 7.66
C VAL A 75 -6.03 1.45 8.11
N LEU A 76 -5.09 0.63 7.65
CA LEU A 76 -4.92 -0.73 8.11
C LEU A 76 -3.76 -0.80 9.09
N PRO A 77 -4.04 -0.94 10.40
CA PRO A 77 -2.98 -1.06 11.39
C PRO A 77 -2.28 -2.41 11.29
N ILE A 78 -1.06 -2.47 11.81
CA ILE A 78 -0.27 -3.71 11.86
C ILE A 78 -0.58 -4.42 13.17
N SER A 79 -1.12 -5.62 13.08
CA SER A 79 -1.34 -6.49 14.23
C SER A 79 -0.12 -7.37 14.52
N VAL A 80 -0.11 -8.02 15.69
CA VAL A 80 0.91 -9.03 16.02
C VAL A 80 0.91 -10.15 14.99
N ARG A 81 -0.27 -10.60 14.58
CA ARG A 81 -0.42 -11.66 13.58
C ARG A 81 0.14 -11.25 12.22
N HIS A 82 -0.10 -10.01 11.81
CA HIS A 82 0.50 -9.45 10.59
C HIS A 82 2.02 -9.53 10.63
N GLY A 83 2.62 -9.12 11.75
CA GLY A 83 4.07 -9.15 11.93
C GLY A 83 4.63 -10.57 11.89
N GLN A 84 3.98 -11.50 12.56
CA GLN A 84 4.39 -12.89 12.57
C GLN A 84 4.38 -13.50 11.18
N VAL A 85 3.30 -13.32 10.43
CA VAL A 85 3.17 -13.86 9.07
C VAL A 85 4.15 -13.18 8.12
N ALA A 86 4.28 -11.86 8.17
CA ALA A 86 5.21 -11.13 7.32
C ALA A 86 6.66 -11.60 7.50
N GLY A 87 7.07 -11.81 8.76
CA GLY A 87 8.41 -12.29 9.08
C GLY A 87 8.66 -13.71 8.60
N ALA A 88 7.64 -14.56 8.63
CA ALA A 88 7.75 -15.98 8.29
C ALA A 88 7.51 -16.28 6.81
N LEU A 89 7.05 -15.32 6.00
CA LEU A 89 6.80 -15.56 4.58
C LEU A 89 8.04 -16.13 3.88
N PRO A 90 7.91 -17.29 3.19
CA PRO A 90 9.00 -17.80 2.38
C PRO A 90 9.18 -16.91 1.15
N GLY A 91 10.36 -16.97 0.54
CA GLY A 91 10.64 -16.25 -0.69
C GLY A 91 11.77 -15.24 -0.52
N PRO A 92 12.31 -14.74 -1.65
CA PRO A 92 13.54 -13.96 -1.68
C PRO A 92 13.34 -12.48 -1.32
N HIS A 93 12.12 -11.97 -1.26
CA HIS A 93 11.85 -10.56 -1.03
C HIS A 93 12.24 -10.17 0.38
N ARG A 94 13.18 -9.22 0.52
CA ARG A 94 13.77 -8.84 1.81
C ARG A 94 13.22 -7.55 2.39
N ASP A 95 12.60 -6.71 1.56
CA ASP A 95 12.09 -5.41 1.99
C ASP A 95 10.89 -5.60 2.95
N PRO A 96 11.02 -5.25 4.24
CA PRO A 96 9.94 -5.42 5.20
C PRO A 96 8.72 -4.57 4.86
N PHE A 97 8.89 -3.44 4.18
CA PHE A 97 7.78 -2.59 3.76
C PHE A 97 6.92 -3.23 2.68
N ASP A 98 7.48 -4.19 1.92
CA ASP A 98 6.74 -4.94 0.91
C ASP A 98 6.19 -6.24 1.48
N ARG A 99 6.92 -6.90 2.37
CA ARG A 99 6.47 -8.14 3.01
C ARG A 99 5.23 -7.93 3.86
N MET A 100 5.13 -6.79 4.54
CA MET A 100 3.99 -6.51 5.42
C MET A 100 2.67 -6.36 4.64
N PRO A 101 2.57 -5.55 3.58
CA PRO A 101 1.34 -5.51 2.78
C PRO A 101 0.96 -6.85 2.16
N ILE A 102 1.93 -7.67 1.74
CA ILE A 102 1.65 -9.02 1.24
C ILE A 102 0.97 -9.85 2.33
N ALA A 103 1.53 -9.90 3.53
CA ALA A 103 0.97 -10.65 4.66
C ALA A 103 -0.43 -10.14 5.03
N GLN A 104 -0.59 -8.82 5.09
CA GLN A 104 -1.87 -8.20 5.40
C GLN A 104 -2.94 -8.51 4.36
N SER A 105 -2.60 -8.46 3.08
CA SER A 105 -3.55 -8.78 2.01
C SER A 105 -4.05 -10.21 2.11
N MET A 106 -3.18 -11.14 2.45
CA MET A 106 -3.54 -12.55 2.61
C MET A 106 -4.39 -12.79 3.86
N LEU A 107 -4.02 -12.20 4.99
CA LEU A 107 -4.74 -12.40 6.25
C LEU A 107 -6.09 -11.69 6.30
N GLU A 108 -6.20 -10.54 5.68
CA GLU A 108 -7.42 -9.72 5.69
C GLU A 108 -8.27 -9.91 4.43
N ASP A 109 -7.87 -10.82 3.55
CA ASP A 109 -8.56 -11.11 2.29
C ASP A 109 -8.77 -9.84 1.44
N LEU A 110 -7.66 -9.14 1.18
CA LEU A 110 -7.62 -7.93 0.37
C LEU A 110 -6.94 -8.21 -0.96
N VAL A 111 -7.31 -7.46 -2.00
CA VAL A 111 -6.58 -7.44 -3.27
C VAL A 111 -5.52 -6.36 -3.21
N LEU A 112 -4.28 -6.71 -3.43
CA LEU A 112 -3.16 -5.78 -3.38
C LEU A 112 -3.07 -5.01 -4.70
N VAL A 113 -3.12 -3.69 -4.65
CA VAL A 113 -2.93 -2.83 -5.82
C VAL A 113 -1.45 -2.48 -5.91
N SER A 114 -0.77 -3.06 -6.90
CA SER A 114 0.68 -2.91 -7.07
C SER A 114 1.10 -3.32 -8.48
N ASN A 115 2.11 -2.65 -9.03
CA ASN A 115 2.75 -3.05 -10.28
C ASN A 115 3.88 -4.08 -10.08
N GLU A 116 4.12 -4.52 -8.85
CA GLU A 116 5.20 -5.44 -8.52
C GLU A 116 4.81 -6.89 -8.82
N HIS A 117 5.23 -7.40 -9.97
CA HIS A 117 4.97 -8.79 -10.38
C HIS A 117 5.57 -9.81 -9.41
N ALA A 118 6.65 -9.45 -8.70
CA ALA A 118 7.29 -10.32 -7.72
C ALA A 118 6.34 -10.74 -6.59
N PHE A 119 5.31 -9.96 -6.31
CA PHE A 119 4.32 -10.26 -5.27
C PHE A 119 3.46 -11.49 -5.63
N ASP A 120 3.32 -11.80 -6.91
CA ASP A 120 2.55 -12.96 -7.37
C ASP A 120 3.14 -14.28 -6.85
N ALA A 121 4.45 -14.34 -6.62
CA ALA A 121 5.13 -15.52 -6.09
C ALA A 121 4.68 -15.90 -4.67
N TYR A 122 4.07 -14.97 -3.94
CA TYR A 122 3.58 -15.20 -2.58
C TYR A 122 2.12 -15.69 -2.55
N GLY A 123 1.46 -15.78 -3.69
CA GLY A 123 0.05 -16.18 -3.78
C GLY A 123 -0.94 -15.09 -3.39
N ALA A 124 -0.51 -13.86 -3.23
CA ALA A 124 -1.39 -12.73 -2.96
C ALA A 124 -2.19 -12.36 -4.21
N ALA A 125 -3.46 -12.03 -4.04
CA ALA A 125 -4.26 -11.49 -5.13
C ALA A 125 -3.79 -10.07 -5.46
N ARG A 126 -3.51 -9.77 -6.71
CA ARG A 126 -2.96 -8.49 -7.15
C ARG A 126 -3.75 -7.94 -8.33
N LEU A 127 -3.95 -6.62 -8.33
CA LEU A 127 -4.62 -5.87 -9.39
C LEU A 127 -3.65 -4.80 -9.92
N TRP A 128 -3.57 -4.74 -11.25
CA TRP A 128 -2.84 -3.67 -11.93
C TRP A 128 -3.33 -3.43 -13.35
#